data_06a50f4afcbc9ac467955e361a56e8a1
#
_entry.id   06a50f4afcbc9ac467955e361a56e8a1
#
_cell.length_a   1.000
_cell.length_b   1.000
_cell.length_c   1.000
_cell.angle_alpha   90.00
_cell.angle_beta   90.00
_cell.angle_gamma   90.00
#
_symmetry.space_group_name_H-M   'P 1'
#
loop_
_entity.id
_entity.type
_entity.pdbx_description
1 polymer ?
#
loop_
_entity_poly.entity_id
_entity_poly.type
_entity_poly.pdbx_seq_one_letter_code
_entity_poly.pdbx_strand_id
1 'polypeptide(L)'
;MKDEEAESKKIIEQAFSSTGLQVPALYNVLAGLKVDKVRAQKIVTLLLRDKVLVKISDELVFHQSALQALRKQIAAYKAKSAKIDVGKFKELTGVSRKYAIPLLEYLDRERVTRRVGDERVIL
;
A
#
# COMPACT_ATOMS: atom_id res chain seq x y z
N MET A 1 -21.48 11.56 10.13
CA MET A 1 -21.25 11.37 8.68
C MET A 1 -22.54 10.93 8.03
N LYS A 2 -22.85 11.48 6.84
CA LYS A 2 -24.04 11.09 6.10
C LYS A 2 -23.88 9.68 5.57
N ASP A 3 -25.02 8.99 5.33
CA ASP A 3 -25.01 7.59 4.88
C ASP A 3 -24.17 7.37 3.62
N GLU A 4 -24.28 8.28 2.64
CA GLU A 4 -23.51 8.17 1.40
C GLU A 4 -22.00 8.28 1.64
N GLU A 5 -21.59 9.11 2.57
CA GLU A 5 -20.18 9.27 2.94
C GLU A 5 -19.66 8.04 3.67
N ALA A 6 -20.47 7.51 4.58
CA ALA A 6 -20.11 6.27 5.31
C ALA A 6 -20.00 5.10 4.35
N GLU A 7 -20.93 4.98 3.40
CA GLU A 7 -20.90 3.95 2.38
C GLU A 7 -19.66 4.09 1.48
N SER A 8 -19.36 5.33 1.06
CA SER A 8 -18.20 5.61 0.24
C SER A 8 -16.88 5.29 0.96
N LYS A 9 -16.79 5.63 2.24
CA LYS A 9 -15.64 5.28 3.06
C LYS A 9 -15.42 3.76 3.08
N LYS A 10 -16.49 3.01 3.27
CA LYS A 10 -16.43 1.54 3.30
C LYS A 10 -16.01 0.97 1.96
N ILE A 11 -16.52 1.52 0.85
CA ILE A 11 -16.15 1.10 -0.50
C ILE A 11 -14.65 1.34 -0.74
N ILE A 12 -14.15 2.49 -0.35
CA ILE A 12 -12.73 2.82 -0.51
C ILE A 12 -11.87 1.85 0.30
N GLU A 13 -12.20 1.64 1.57
CA GLU A 13 -11.46 0.71 2.42
C GLU A 13 -11.42 -0.70 1.82
N GLN A 14 -12.58 -1.19 1.36
CA GLN A 14 -12.67 -2.53 0.80
C GLN A 14 -11.91 -2.66 -0.53
N ALA A 15 -11.93 -1.61 -1.35
CA ALA A 15 -11.21 -1.62 -2.62
C ALA A 15 -9.71 -1.83 -2.42
N PHE A 16 -9.15 -1.28 -1.34
CA PHE A 16 -7.73 -1.40 -1.07
C PHE A 16 -7.39 -2.59 -0.16
N SER A 17 -8.27 -2.96 0.76
CA SER A 17 -8.00 -4.12 1.63
C SER A 17 -8.17 -5.45 0.91
N SER A 18 -9.13 -5.57 0.01
CA SER A 18 -9.40 -6.82 -0.70
C SER A 18 -8.38 -7.13 -1.79
N THR A 19 -7.69 -6.14 -2.31
CA THR A 19 -6.71 -6.31 -3.39
C THR A 19 -5.29 -6.54 -2.89
N GLY A 20 -5.07 -6.42 -1.58
CA GLY A 20 -3.73 -6.61 -1.00
C GLY A 20 -2.74 -5.60 -1.56
N LEU A 21 -1.66 -6.08 -2.15
CA LEU A 21 -0.61 -5.22 -2.73
C LEU A 21 -0.85 -4.87 -4.20
N GLN A 22 -1.85 -5.48 -4.85
CA GLN A 22 -2.19 -5.19 -6.25
C GLN A 22 -3.36 -4.20 -6.30
N VAL A 23 -3.14 -3.02 -5.77
CA VAL A 23 -4.20 -2.03 -5.59
C VAL A 23 -4.64 -1.39 -6.90
N PRO A 24 -5.93 -0.99 -7.00
CA PRO A 24 -6.41 -0.21 -8.14
C PRO A 24 -5.90 1.23 -8.06
N ALA A 25 -5.99 1.96 -9.17
CA ALA A 25 -5.68 3.38 -9.16
C ALA A 25 -6.72 4.12 -8.32
N LEU A 26 -6.25 5.03 -7.47
CA LEU A 26 -7.14 5.76 -6.55
C LEU A 26 -8.24 6.51 -7.28
N TYR A 27 -7.91 7.20 -8.38
CA TYR A 27 -8.92 7.97 -9.12
C TYR A 27 -10.01 7.09 -9.72
N ASN A 28 -9.70 5.84 -10.08
CA ASN A 28 -10.71 4.91 -10.58
C ASN A 28 -11.69 4.50 -9.48
N VAL A 29 -11.20 4.31 -8.27
CA VAL A 29 -12.04 4.00 -7.11
C VAL A 29 -12.95 5.19 -6.81
N LEU A 30 -12.40 6.39 -6.79
CA LEU A 30 -13.17 7.61 -6.49
C LEU A 30 -14.22 7.91 -7.56
N ALA A 31 -13.91 7.62 -8.82
CA ALA A 31 -14.84 7.86 -9.93
C ALA A 31 -16.09 7.00 -9.85
N GLY A 32 -16.02 5.85 -9.18
CA GLY A 32 -17.18 4.96 -9.02
C GLY A 32 -18.05 5.26 -7.81
N LEU A 33 -17.73 6.30 -7.04
CA LEU A 33 -18.47 6.64 -5.83
C LEU A 33 -19.70 7.51 -6.15
N LYS A 34 -20.69 7.44 -5.26
CA LYS A 34 -21.93 8.23 -5.39
C LYS A 34 -21.75 9.68 -4.95
N VAL A 35 -20.71 9.98 -4.18
CA VAL A 35 -20.41 11.33 -3.71
C VAL A 35 -19.58 12.08 -4.78
N ASP A 36 -19.60 13.40 -4.72
CA ASP A 36 -18.81 14.20 -5.65
C ASP A 36 -17.31 14.09 -5.37
N LYS A 37 -16.51 14.57 -6.29
CA LYS A 37 -15.05 14.46 -6.24
C LYS A 37 -14.45 15.13 -5.00
N VAL A 38 -14.99 16.28 -4.60
CA VAL A 38 -14.48 17.02 -3.44
C VAL A 38 -14.73 16.23 -2.16
N ARG A 39 -15.94 15.69 -2.00
CA ARG A 39 -16.29 14.89 -0.82
C ARG A 39 -15.52 13.58 -0.79
N ALA A 40 -15.36 12.93 -1.94
CA ALA A 40 -14.56 11.71 -2.04
C ALA A 40 -13.11 11.97 -1.61
N GLN A 41 -12.52 13.08 -2.04
CA GLN A 41 -11.17 13.43 -1.67
C GLN A 41 -11.02 13.70 -0.17
N LYS A 42 -12.03 14.33 0.44
CA LYS A 42 -12.04 14.53 1.90
C LYS A 42 -12.07 13.21 2.66
N ILE A 43 -12.83 12.23 2.17
CA ILE A 43 -12.89 10.91 2.79
C ILE A 43 -11.53 10.24 2.72
N VAL A 44 -10.87 10.29 1.58
CA VAL A 44 -9.52 9.74 1.42
C VAL A 44 -8.54 10.41 2.37
N THR A 45 -8.61 11.74 2.49
CA THR A 45 -7.76 12.50 3.41
C THR A 45 -7.94 12.03 4.85
N LEU A 46 -9.18 11.79 5.28
CA LEU A 46 -9.45 11.26 6.61
C LEU A 46 -8.87 9.87 6.82
N LEU A 47 -9.01 8.99 5.82
CA LEU A 47 -8.45 7.64 5.89
C LEU A 47 -6.92 7.66 5.96
N LEU A 48 -6.28 8.57 5.24
CA LEU A 48 -4.83 8.74 5.31
C LEU A 48 -4.39 9.31 6.66
N ARG A 49 -5.14 10.27 7.20
CA ARG A 49 -4.86 10.86 8.50
C ARG A 49 -4.97 9.83 9.61
N ASP A 50 -5.99 8.97 9.55
CA ASP A 50 -6.23 7.95 10.56
C ASP A 50 -5.37 6.70 10.32
N LYS A 51 -4.51 6.72 9.29
CA LYS A 51 -3.60 5.63 8.93
C LYS A 51 -4.29 4.32 8.55
N VAL A 52 -5.54 4.39 8.14
CA VAL A 52 -6.26 3.25 7.56
C VAL A 52 -5.70 2.97 6.17
N LEU A 53 -5.43 4.04 5.41
CA LEU A 53 -4.72 3.98 4.14
C LEU A 53 -3.36 4.65 4.27
N VAL A 54 -2.39 4.16 3.53
CA VAL A 54 -1.03 4.70 3.53
C VAL A 54 -0.65 5.06 2.11
N LYS A 55 -0.31 6.33 1.88
CA LYS A 55 0.12 6.80 0.58
C LYS A 55 1.60 6.49 0.39
N ILE A 56 1.91 5.65 -0.58
CA ILE A 56 3.28 5.25 -0.90
C ILE A 56 3.88 6.17 -1.96
N SER A 57 3.09 6.52 -2.97
CA SER A 57 3.47 7.47 -4.02
C SER A 57 2.22 8.24 -4.45
N ASP A 58 2.36 9.19 -5.37
CA ASP A 58 1.24 10.02 -5.82
C ASP A 58 0.07 9.21 -6.35
N GLU A 59 0.34 8.04 -6.94
CA GLU A 59 -0.69 7.19 -7.54
C GLU A 59 -0.99 5.92 -6.74
N LEU A 60 -0.15 5.58 -5.76
CA LEU A 60 -0.27 4.32 -5.04
C LEU A 60 -0.64 4.54 -3.58
N VAL A 61 -1.78 3.98 -3.20
CA VAL A 61 -2.27 3.97 -1.83
C VAL A 61 -2.54 2.51 -1.46
N PHE A 62 -2.12 2.12 -0.27
CA PHE A 62 -2.32 0.76 0.24
C PHE A 62 -3.08 0.78 1.55
N HIS A 63 -3.87 -0.25 1.80
CA HIS A 63 -4.51 -0.42 3.10
C HIS A 63 -3.46 -0.86 4.11
N GLN A 64 -3.55 -0.37 5.35
CA GLN A 64 -2.55 -0.70 6.37
C GLN A 64 -2.42 -2.21 6.61
N SER A 65 -3.52 -2.97 6.49
CA SER A 65 -3.47 -4.42 6.68
C SER A 65 -2.56 -5.10 5.66
N ALA A 66 -2.54 -4.61 4.41
CA ALA A 66 -1.66 -5.14 3.37
C ALA A 66 -0.21 -4.85 3.69
N LEU A 67 0.09 -3.66 4.19
CA LEU A 67 1.46 -3.28 4.56
C LEU A 67 1.94 -4.04 5.79
N GLN A 68 1.06 -4.30 6.76
CA GLN A 68 1.41 -5.12 7.92
C GLN A 68 1.71 -6.55 7.50
N ALA A 69 0.92 -7.13 6.59
CA ALA A 69 1.18 -8.46 6.05
C ALA A 69 2.51 -8.49 5.31
N LEU A 70 2.81 -7.44 4.54
CA LEU A 70 4.09 -7.31 3.84
C LEU A 70 5.26 -7.30 4.82
N ARG A 71 5.18 -6.53 5.90
CA ARG A 71 6.22 -6.47 6.91
C ARG A 71 6.47 -7.86 7.53
N LYS A 72 5.39 -8.61 7.78
CA LYS A 72 5.51 -9.98 8.31
C LYS A 72 6.19 -10.89 7.31
N GLN A 73 5.86 -10.77 6.02
CA GLN A 73 6.52 -11.56 4.98
C GLN A 73 8.01 -11.25 4.90
N ILE A 74 8.39 -9.98 4.99
CA ILE A 74 9.79 -9.56 4.96
C ILE A 74 10.53 -10.08 6.18
N ALA A 75 9.92 -10.01 7.36
CA ALA A 75 10.51 -10.52 8.59
C ALA A 75 10.74 -12.05 8.53
N ALA A 76 9.78 -12.77 7.97
CA ALA A 76 9.88 -14.21 7.76
C ALA A 76 10.97 -14.55 6.74
N TYR A 77 11.08 -13.76 5.68
CA TYR A 77 12.11 -13.94 4.66
C TYR A 77 13.51 -13.73 5.23
N LYS A 78 13.65 -12.80 6.18
CA LYS A 78 14.94 -12.53 6.83
C LYS A 78 15.56 -13.79 7.44
N ALA A 79 14.74 -14.73 7.89
CA ALA A 79 15.22 -16.00 8.43
C ALA A 79 15.95 -16.85 7.39
N LYS A 80 15.63 -16.63 6.10
CA LYS A 80 16.29 -17.33 4.99
C LYS A 80 17.45 -16.53 4.40
N SER A 81 17.28 -15.20 4.30
CA SER A 81 18.28 -14.32 3.74
C SER A 81 18.07 -12.90 4.27
N ALA A 82 19.15 -12.26 4.69
CA ALA A 82 19.11 -10.87 5.12
C ALA A 82 19.10 -9.89 3.95
N LYS A 83 19.27 -10.37 2.72
CA LYS A 83 19.30 -9.54 1.51
C LYS A 83 18.15 -9.89 0.60
N ILE A 84 17.57 -8.86 -0.04
CA ILE A 84 16.48 -9.02 -0.98
C ILE A 84 16.67 -8.03 -2.13
N ASP A 85 16.48 -8.48 -3.37
CA ASP A 85 16.47 -7.60 -4.54
C ASP A 85 15.04 -7.48 -5.08
N VAL A 86 14.87 -6.67 -6.14
CA VAL A 86 13.55 -6.44 -6.74
C VAL A 86 12.94 -7.75 -7.26
N GLY A 87 13.77 -8.61 -7.87
CA GLY A 87 13.31 -9.90 -8.39
C GLY A 87 12.78 -10.81 -7.29
N LYS A 88 13.53 -10.93 -6.19
CA LYS A 88 13.09 -11.73 -5.04
C LYS A 88 11.87 -11.14 -4.36
N PHE A 89 11.80 -9.82 -4.26
CA PHE A 89 10.63 -9.14 -3.72
C PHE A 89 9.38 -9.43 -4.56
N LYS A 90 9.50 -9.40 -5.88
CA LYS A 90 8.40 -9.73 -6.78
C LYS A 90 7.95 -11.19 -6.62
N GLU A 91 8.89 -12.11 -6.49
CA GLU A 91 8.57 -13.53 -6.24
C GLU A 91 7.84 -13.71 -4.92
N LEU A 92 8.31 -13.04 -3.87
CA LEU A 92 7.76 -13.16 -2.53
C LEU A 92 6.34 -12.61 -2.44
N THR A 93 6.08 -11.46 -3.05
CA THR A 93 4.81 -10.75 -2.93
C THR A 93 3.85 -10.95 -4.10
N GLY A 94 4.35 -11.41 -5.24
CA GLY A 94 3.53 -11.60 -6.43
C GLY A 94 3.18 -10.31 -7.16
N VAL A 95 3.75 -9.17 -6.76
CA VAL A 95 3.46 -7.88 -7.39
C VAL A 95 4.35 -7.63 -8.61
N SER A 96 3.90 -6.76 -9.51
CA SER A 96 4.71 -6.32 -10.63
C SER A 96 5.74 -5.28 -10.17
N ARG A 97 6.72 -5.01 -11.05
CA ARG A 97 7.76 -4.01 -10.77
C ARG A 97 7.18 -2.63 -10.46
N LYS A 98 6.06 -2.29 -11.09
CA LYS A 98 5.36 -1.02 -10.88
C LYS A 98 5.03 -0.78 -9.39
N TYR A 99 4.68 -1.85 -8.68
CA TYR A 99 4.38 -1.77 -7.25
C TYR A 99 5.60 -2.10 -6.38
N ALA A 100 6.47 -2.96 -6.86
CA ALA A 100 7.62 -3.45 -6.08
C ALA A 100 8.57 -2.32 -5.72
N ILE A 101 8.94 -1.47 -6.67
CA ILE A 101 9.89 -0.39 -6.44
C ILE A 101 9.38 0.62 -5.41
N PRO A 102 8.15 1.17 -5.55
CA PRO A 102 7.61 2.08 -4.53
C PRO A 102 7.48 1.42 -3.15
N LEU A 103 7.11 0.14 -3.10
CA LEU A 103 7.00 -0.58 -1.83
C LEU A 103 8.35 -0.76 -1.16
N LEU A 104 9.40 -1.07 -1.92
CA LEU A 104 10.75 -1.19 -1.38
C LEU A 104 11.24 0.16 -0.86
N GLU A 105 10.97 1.24 -1.57
CA GLU A 105 11.30 2.59 -1.11
C GLU A 105 10.56 2.94 0.18
N TYR A 106 9.29 2.54 0.29
CA TYR A 106 8.52 2.71 1.52
C TYR A 106 9.17 1.94 2.68
N LEU A 107 9.57 0.69 2.46
CA LEU A 107 10.25 -0.11 3.49
C LEU A 107 11.57 0.53 3.91
N ASP A 108 12.31 1.13 2.97
CA ASP A 108 13.54 1.87 3.28
C ASP A 108 13.25 3.07 4.20
N ARG A 109 12.20 3.83 3.89
CA ARG A 109 11.79 4.98 4.70
C ARG A 109 11.35 4.57 6.11
N GLU A 110 10.70 3.42 6.21
CA GLU A 110 10.22 2.90 7.51
C GLU A 110 11.29 2.10 8.24
N ARG A 111 12.50 2.05 7.70
CA ARG A 111 13.65 1.35 8.29
C ARG A 111 13.41 -0.14 8.48
N VAL A 112 12.57 -0.74 7.67
CA VAL A 112 12.41 -2.18 7.60
C VAL A 112 13.55 -2.78 6.77
N THR A 113 13.99 -2.03 5.75
CA THR A 113 15.11 -2.40 4.89
C THR A 113 16.05 -1.21 4.73
N ARG A 114 17.25 -1.49 4.19
CA ARG A 114 18.22 -0.46 3.81
C ARG A 114 18.80 -0.81 2.46
N ARG A 115 18.80 0.16 1.56
CA ARG A 115 19.36 -0.03 0.22
C ARG A 115 20.88 -0.05 0.26
N VAL A 116 21.47 -1.09 -0.35
CA VAL A 116 22.91 -1.24 -0.52
C VAL A 116 23.17 -1.64 -1.97
N GLY A 117 23.55 -0.67 -2.81
CA GLY A 117 23.70 -0.91 -4.24
C GLY A 117 22.39 -1.28 -4.90
N ASP A 118 22.35 -2.42 -5.58
CA ASP A 118 21.15 -2.91 -6.26
C ASP A 118 20.28 -3.82 -5.37
N GLU A 119 20.75 -4.09 -4.17
CA GLU A 119 20.05 -4.95 -3.22
C GLU A 119 19.63 -4.16 -2.00
N ARG A 120 18.81 -4.79 -1.17
CA ARG A 120 18.42 -4.23 0.12
C ARG A 120 18.75 -5.22 1.23
N VAL A 121 19.18 -4.69 2.35
CA VAL A 121 19.41 -5.48 3.57
C VAL A 121 18.19 -5.34 4.46
N ILE A 122 17.68 -6.47 4.93
CA ILE A 122 16.54 -6.50 5.85
C ILE A 122 17.08 -6.27 7.26
N LEU A 123 16.60 -5.19 7.87
CA LEU A 123 17.08 -4.75 9.19
C LEU A 123 16.43 -5.49 10.35
#